data_22a7a6adca78a29d6806c2f660fb74a1
#
_entry.id   22a7a6adca78a29d6806c2f660fb74a1
#
_cell.length_a   1.000
_cell.length_b   1.000
_cell.length_c   1.000
_cell.angle_alpha   90.00
_cell.angle_beta   90.00
_cell.angle_gamma   90.00
#
_symmetry.space_group_name_H-M   'P 1'
#
loop_
_entity.id
_entity.type
_entity.pdbx_description
1 polymer ?
#
loop_
_entity_poly.entity_id
_entity_poly.type
_entity_poly.pdbx_seq_one_letter_code
_entity_poly.pdbx_strand_id
1 'polypeptide(L)'
;KEELQRNLKFKFLEKNILITFHPVTLNFEKENLNQLNELLKGVQKLKDTLLIFTMPNADTYSRKFYECIKSFCMKNSNVYFFKSLGHHNYLSCLRYIDCVVGNSSSGLFEVPSFNKPTVNIGDRQKGRIKSKSVIDCEVNKKKILNAISRALSMDCDEIVNPYGEGKSAEKIVSFLKNIDIKK
;
A
#
# COMPACT_ATOMS: atom_id res chain seq x y z
N LYS A 1 -15.51 7.48 10.73
CA LYS A 1 -15.76 6.34 9.81
C LYS A 1 -16.86 6.66 8.81
N GLU A 2 -18.03 7.07 9.28
CA GLU A 2 -19.21 7.35 8.45
C GLU A 2 -18.97 8.47 7.42
N GLU A 3 -18.32 9.55 7.83
CA GLU A 3 -17.95 10.65 6.94
C GLU A 3 -17.06 10.15 5.79
N LEU A 4 -16.04 9.34 6.09
CA LEU A 4 -15.15 8.76 5.10
C LEU A 4 -15.91 7.85 4.11
N GLN A 5 -16.85 7.03 4.62
CA GLN A 5 -17.71 6.20 3.78
C GLN A 5 -18.61 7.02 2.87
N ARG A 6 -19.16 8.13 3.37
CA ARG A 6 -19.97 9.05 2.55
C ARG A 6 -19.14 9.72 1.45
N ASN A 7 -17.96 10.22 1.81
CA ASN A 7 -17.07 10.93 0.89
C ASN A 7 -16.56 10.00 -0.23
N LEU A 8 -16.23 8.76 0.11
CA LEU A 8 -15.65 7.79 -0.81
C LEU A 8 -16.69 6.84 -1.42
N LYS A 9 -17.97 6.94 -1.03
CA LYS A 9 -19.10 6.19 -1.58
C LYS A 9 -18.94 4.67 -1.51
N PHE A 10 -18.33 4.16 -0.43
CA PHE A 10 -18.30 2.74 -0.11
C PHE A 10 -18.65 2.47 1.35
N LYS A 11 -18.84 1.21 1.72
CA LYS A 11 -19.01 0.77 3.11
C LYS A 11 -17.86 -0.17 3.47
N PHE A 12 -17.28 0.03 4.66
CA PHE A 12 -16.34 -0.94 5.22
C PHE A 12 -17.04 -2.27 5.47
N LEU A 13 -16.36 -3.36 5.13
CA LEU A 13 -16.78 -4.74 5.36
C LEU A 13 -16.11 -5.31 6.61
N GLU A 14 -16.21 -6.63 6.79
CA GLU A 14 -15.51 -7.34 7.86
C GLU A 14 -13.99 -7.19 7.73
N LYS A 15 -13.47 -7.31 6.50
CA LYS A 15 -12.06 -7.12 6.15
C LYS A 15 -11.91 -6.02 5.11
N ASN A 16 -10.88 -5.20 5.25
CA ASN A 16 -10.68 -4.02 4.44
C ASN A 16 -9.21 -3.90 4.06
N ILE A 17 -8.91 -3.91 2.78
CA ILE A 17 -7.54 -3.89 2.27
C ILE A 17 -7.35 -2.70 1.35
N LEU A 18 -6.31 -1.90 1.62
CA LEU A 18 -5.89 -0.81 0.76
C LEU A 18 -4.74 -1.29 -0.14
N ILE A 19 -4.89 -1.12 -1.44
CA ILE A 19 -3.97 -1.66 -2.44
C ILE A 19 -3.39 -0.55 -3.29
N THR A 20 -2.06 -0.45 -3.30
CA THR A 20 -1.32 0.48 -4.18
C THR A 20 -0.18 -0.28 -4.85
N PHE A 21 -0.29 -0.50 -6.14
CA PHE A 21 0.69 -1.26 -6.90
C PHE A 21 1.19 -0.47 -8.11
N HIS A 22 2.50 -0.22 -8.14
CA HIS A 22 3.17 0.57 -9.17
C HIS A 22 3.89 -0.33 -10.16
N PRO A 23 3.95 0.03 -11.44
CA PRO A 23 4.90 -0.60 -12.36
C PRO A 23 6.33 -0.35 -11.87
N VAL A 24 7.20 -1.33 -12.12
CA VAL A 24 8.64 -1.22 -11.84
C VAL A 24 9.30 -0.65 -13.10
N THR A 25 9.95 0.51 -12.96
CA THR A 25 10.48 1.27 -14.11
C THR A 25 11.55 0.53 -14.93
N LEU A 26 12.28 -0.38 -14.29
CA LEU A 26 13.32 -1.19 -14.94
C LEU A 26 12.76 -2.43 -15.64
N ASN A 27 11.50 -2.77 -15.43
CA ASN A 27 10.87 -3.96 -16.03
C ASN A 27 10.19 -3.61 -17.34
N PHE A 28 10.16 -4.57 -18.27
CA PHE A 28 9.37 -4.44 -19.48
C PHE A 28 7.86 -4.46 -19.17
N GLU A 29 7.06 -3.92 -20.10
CA GLU A 29 5.61 -3.85 -19.97
C GLU A 29 4.96 -5.20 -19.66
N LYS A 30 5.32 -6.24 -20.41
CA LYS A 30 4.77 -7.59 -20.25
C LYS A 30 5.00 -8.13 -18.83
N GLU A 31 6.16 -7.88 -18.26
CA GLU A 31 6.51 -8.31 -16.92
C GLU A 31 5.69 -7.53 -15.86
N ASN A 32 5.60 -6.22 -16.01
CA ASN A 32 4.79 -5.37 -15.14
C ASN A 32 3.31 -5.78 -15.15
N LEU A 33 2.73 -6.05 -16.31
CA LEU A 33 1.34 -6.51 -16.43
C LEU A 33 1.15 -7.91 -15.83
N ASN A 34 2.14 -8.79 -15.98
CA ASN A 34 2.10 -10.12 -15.34
C ASN A 34 2.10 -9.98 -13.80
N GLN A 35 2.92 -9.11 -13.25
CA GLN A 35 2.96 -8.83 -11.81
C GLN A 35 1.61 -8.32 -11.29
N LEU A 36 1.00 -7.35 -11.98
CA LEU A 36 -0.34 -6.88 -11.65
C LEU A 36 -1.39 -7.99 -11.74
N ASN A 37 -1.35 -8.82 -12.77
CA ASN A 37 -2.28 -9.94 -12.93
C ASN A 37 -2.16 -10.98 -11.81
N GLU A 38 -0.95 -11.28 -11.33
CA GLU A 38 -0.77 -12.18 -10.19
C GLU A 38 -1.36 -11.58 -8.90
N LEU A 39 -1.21 -10.28 -8.67
CA LEU A 39 -1.88 -9.57 -7.57
C LEU A 39 -3.41 -9.68 -7.70
N LEU A 40 -3.98 -9.30 -8.84
CA LEU A 40 -5.44 -9.31 -9.06
C LEU A 40 -6.03 -10.72 -8.89
N LYS A 41 -5.37 -11.76 -9.43
CA LYS A 41 -5.76 -13.17 -9.25
C LYS A 41 -5.67 -13.63 -7.79
N GLY A 42 -4.72 -13.08 -7.02
CA GLY A 42 -4.60 -13.38 -5.59
C GLY A 42 -5.74 -12.78 -4.80
N VAL A 43 -5.96 -11.46 -4.93
CA VAL A 43 -6.98 -10.75 -4.15
C VAL A 43 -8.41 -11.07 -4.55
N GLN A 44 -8.65 -11.54 -5.78
CA GLN A 44 -9.97 -11.98 -6.24
C GLN A 44 -10.55 -13.14 -5.42
N LYS A 45 -9.70 -13.90 -4.74
CA LYS A 45 -10.12 -15.04 -3.91
C LYS A 45 -10.56 -14.66 -2.50
N LEU A 46 -10.37 -13.41 -2.12
CA LEU A 46 -10.76 -12.92 -0.79
C LEU A 46 -12.28 -12.73 -0.74
N LYS A 47 -12.91 -13.38 0.22
CA LYS A 47 -14.35 -13.25 0.50
C LYS A 47 -14.56 -12.21 1.61
N ASP A 48 -15.73 -11.59 1.63
CA ASP A 48 -16.17 -10.65 2.66
C ASP A 48 -15.14 -9.53 2.94
N THR A 49 -14.41 -9.14 1.89
CA THR A 49 -13.28 -8.22 1.97
C THR A 49 -13.51 -7.04 1.03
N LEU A 50 -13.45 -5.83 1.56
CA LEU A 50 -13.41 -4.60 0.77
C LEU A 50 -12.00 -4.40 0.21
N LEU A 51 -11.88 -4.21 -1.08
CA LEU A 51 -10.63 -3.90 -1.76
C LEU A 51 -10.65 -2.45 -2.27
N ILE A 52 -9.77 -1.61 -1.75
CA ILE A 52 -9.65 -0.20 -2.13
C ILE A 52 -8.36 -0.04 -2.92
N PHE A 53 -8.46 0.16 -4.22
CA PHE A 53 -7.30 0.43 -5.06
C PHE A 53 -7.05 1.93 -5.18
N THR A 54 -5.79 2.32 -5.07
CA THR A 54 -5.32 3.65 -5.50
C THR A 54 -4.49 3.51 -6.77
N MET A 55 -4.52 4.55 -7.60
CA MET A 55 -3.78 4.57 -8.85
C MET A 55 -2.27 4.58 -8.60
N PRO A 56 -1.48 3.88 -9.44
CA PRO A 56 -0.04 4.07 -9.45
C PRO A 56 0.32 5.52 -9.83
N ASN A 57 1.53 5.93 -9.49
CA ASN A 57 2.08 7.21 -9.95
C ASN A 57 2.06 7.30 -11.49
N ALA A 58 2.31 8.50 -12.04
CA ALA A 58 2.38 8.73 -13.49
C ALA A 58 3.67 8.14 -14.11
N ASP A 59 4.00 6.91 -13.75
CA ASP A 59 5.14 6.16 -14.28
C ASP A 59 4.81 5.55 -15.65
N THR A 60 5.83 5.11 -16.38
CA THR A 60 5.67 4.34 -17.61
C THR A 60 4.75 3.14 -17.36
N TYR A 61 3.81 2.89 -18.30
CA TYR A 61 2.77 1.82 -18.23
C TYR A 61 1.62 2.06 -17.25
N SER A 62 1.56 3.16 -16.51
CA SER A 62 0.47 3.46 -15.56
C SER A 62 -0.91 3.44 -16.20
N ARG A 63 -1.04 3.86 -17.47
CA ARG A 63 -2.31 3.82 -18.22
C ARG A 63 -2.85 2.39 -18.36
N LYS A 64 -1.98 1.41 -18.69
CA LYS A 64 -2.40 0.01 -18.81
C LYS A 64 -2.78 -0.60 -17.46
N PHE A 65 -2.05 -0.23 -16.39
CA PHE A 65 -2.43 -0.59 -15.02
C PHE A 65 -3.82 -0.06 -14.68
N TYR A 66 -4.09 1.21 -15.00
CA TYR A 66 -5.41 1.81 -14.80
C TYR A 66 -6.50 1.01 -15.50
N GLU A 67 -6.34 0.68 -16.77
CA GLU A 67 -7.32 -0.07 -17.56
C GLU A 67 -7.58 -1.47 -16.96
N CYS A 68 -6.52 -2.17 -16.55
CA CYS A 68 -6.63 -3.48 -15.90
C CYS A 68 -7.37 -3.40 -14.55
N ILE A 69 -7.00 -2.46 -13.68
CA ILE A 69 -7.63 -2.28 -12.37
C ILE A 69 -9.08 -1.86 -12.53
N LYS A 70 -9.38 -0.92 -13.44
CA LYS A 70 -10.74 -0.48 -13.74
C LYS A 70 -11.60 -1.64 -14.22
N SER A 71 -11.10 -2.46 -15.15
CA SER A 71 -11.81 -3.66 -15.62
C SER A 71 -12.05 -4.66 -14.48
N PHE A 72 -11.11 -4.82 -13.57
CA PHE A 72 -11.27 -5.67 -12.39
C PHE A 72 -12.36 -5.14 -11.45
N CYS A 73 -12.38 -3.83 -11.19
CA CYS A 73 -13.40 -3.18 -10.35
C CYS A 73 -14.81 -3.36 -10.93
N MET A 74 -14.97 -3.21 -12.25
CA MET A 74 -16.28 -3.37 -12.91
C MET A 74 -16.87 -4.78 -12.76
N LYS A 75 -16.05 -5.78 -12.52
CA LYS A 75 -16.45 -7.20 -12.38
C LYS A 75 -16.66 -7.64 -10.93
N ASN A 76 -16.33 -6.80 -9.94
CA ASN A 76 -16.33 -7.16 -8.53
C ASN A 76 -16.95 -6.04 -7.69
N SER A 77 -18.11 -6.29 -7.09
CA SER A 77 -18.88 -5.30 -6.34
C SER A 77 -18.25 -4.82 -5.03
N ASN A 78 -17.29 -5.56 -4.50
CA ASN A 78 -16.53 -5.26 -3.29
C ASN A 78 -15.20 -4.54 -3.58
N VAL A 79 -14.97 -4.10 -4.82
CA VAL A 79 -13.73 -3.44 -5.25
C VAL A 79 -14.02 -2.00 -5.65
N TYR A 80 -13.29 -1.09 -5.05
CA TYR A 80 -13.35 0.34 -5.36
C TYR A 80 -11.99 0.83 -5.83
N PHE A 81 -12.02 1.77 -6.75
CA PHE A 81 -10.83 2.31 -7.36
C PHE A 81 -10.87 3.83 -7.36
N PHE A 82 -9.77 4.43 -6.89
CA PHE A 82 -9.62 5.87 -6.81
C PHE A 82 -8.35 6.31 -7.56
N LYS A 83 -8.48 7.35 -8.37
CA LYS A 83 -7.32 7.97 -9.00
C LYS A 83 -6.36 8.53 -7.94
N SER A 84 -6.91 9.13 -6.90
CA SER A 84 -6.22 9.54 -5.68
C SER A 84 -7.25 9.66 -4.57
N LEU A 85 -6.91 9.24 -3.37
CA LEU A 85 -7.71 9.51 -2.17
C LEU A 85 -7.43 10.92 -1.62
N GLY A 86 -6.34 11.55 -2.04
CA GLY A 86 -5.77 12.70 -1.37
C GLY A 86 -5.18 12.32 0.00
N HIS A 87 -4.30 13.16 0.52
CA HIS A 87 -3.54 12.86 1.75
C HIS A 87 -4.45 12.58 2.96
N HIS A 88 -5.43 13.45 3.19
CA HIS A 88 -6.34 13.34 4.33
C HIS A 88 -7.17 12.04 4.33
N ASN A 89 -7.83 11.72 3.20
CA ASN A 89 -8.63 10.49 3.11
C ASN A 89 -7.76 9.24 3.13
N TYR A 90 -6.55 9.29 2.54
CA TYR A 90 -5.61 8.19 2.58
C TYR A 90 -5.22 7.83 4.03
N LEU A 91 -4.75 8.81 4.81
CA LEU A 91 -4.41 8.60 6.22
C LEU A 91 -5.64 8.21 7.06
N SER A 92 -6.80 8.75 6.74
CA SER A 92 -8.06 8.35 7.40
C SER A 92 -8.43 6.91 7.08
N CYS A 93 -8.21 6.44 5.84
CA CYS A 93 -8.40 5.03 5.48
C CYS A 93 -7.49 4.11 6.29
N LEU A 94 -6.20 4.48 6.50
CA LEU A 94 -5.24 3.65 7.25
C LEU A 94 -5.73 3.29 8.66
N ARG A 95 -6.60 4.11 9.26
CA ARG A 95 -7.19 3.82 10.58
C ARG A 95 -8.20 2.67 10.55
N TYR A 96 -8.85 2.44 9.40
CA TYR A 96 -10.01 1.55 9.30
C TYR A 96 -9.76 0.33 8.41
N ILE A 97 -8.64 0.28 7.71
CA ILE A 97 -8.22 -0.92 6.99
C ILE A 97 -7.53 -1.91 7.93
N ASP A 98 -7.48 -3.16 7.51
CA ASP A 98 -6.84 -4.24 8.24
C ASP A 98 -5.45 -4.55 7.71
N CYS A 99 -5.17 -4.22 6.44
CA CYS A 99 -3.89 -4.50 5.81
C CYS A 99 -3.66 -3.57 4.60
N VAL A 100 -2.41 -3.20 4.35
CA VAL A 100 -1.96 -2.59 3.08
C VAL A 100 -1.27 -3.63 2.22
N VAL A 101 -1.56 -3.65 0.92
CA VAL A 101 -0.98 -4.60 -0.03
C VAL A 101 -0.42 -3.86 -1.23
N GLY A 102 0.77 -4.22 -1.68
CA GLY A 102 1.34 -3.65 -2.89
C GLY A 102 2.85 -3.44 -2.82
N ASN A 103 3.34 -2.48 -3.57
CA ASN A 103 4.76 -2.14 -3.62
C ASN A 103 5.03 -0.64 -3.45
N SER A 104 4.09 0.09 -2.85
CA SER A 104 4.24 1.50 -2.53
C SER A 104 5.16 1.70 -1.32
N SER A 105 5.94 2.78 -1.34
CA SER A 105 6.77 3.17 -0.18
C SER A 105 5.95 3.56 1.04
N SER A 106 4.70 3.98 0.86
CA SER A 106 3.76 4.26 1.95
C SER A 106 3.61 3.09 2.92
N GLY A 107 3.62 1.85 2.41
CA GLY A 107 3.59 0.64 3.23
C GLY A 107 4.75 0.52 4.22
N LEU A 108 5.88 1.19 3.95
CA LEU A 108 7.06 1.21 4.80
C LEU A 108 7.13 2.46 5.68
N PHE A 109 6.71 3.62 5.14
CA PHE A 109 6.92 4.93 5.77
C PHE A 109 5.76 5.36 6.66
N GLU A 110 4.53 5.19 6.21
CA GLU A 110 3.33 5.72 6.87
C GLU A 110 2.57 4.64 7.63
N VAL A 111 2.36 3.48 7.00
CA VAL A 111 1.51 2.40 7.53
C VAL A 111 1.93 1.90 8.91
N PRO A 112 3.23 1.74 9.23
CA PRO A 112 3.64 1.33 10.57
C PRO A 112 3.20 2.28 11.69
N SER A 113 3.08 3.59 11.40
CA SER A 113 2.58 4.59 12.37
C SER A 113 1.09 4.44 12.70
N PHE A 114 0.36 3.61 11.95
CA PHE A 114 -1.04 3.27 12.19
C PHE A 114 -1.22 1.88 12.80
N ASN A 115 -0.13 1.21 13.19
CA ASN A 115 -0.13 -0.16 13.71
C ASN A 115 -0.85 -1.12 12.74
N LYS A 116 -0.56 -0.99 11.45
CA LYS A 116 -1.15 -1.85 10.42
C LYS A 116 -0.07 -2.65 9.70
N PRO A 117 -0.39 -3.90 9.31
CA PRO A 117 0.52 -4.71 8.54
C PRO A 117 0.55 -4.29 7.07
N THR A 118 1.68 -4.52 6.44
CA THR A 118 1.88 -4.34 5.01
C THR A 118 2.36 -5.62 4.35
N VAL A 119 1.72 -6.05 3.27
CA VAL A 119 2.25 -7.05 2.34
C VAL A 119 2.99 -6.32 1.22
N ASN A 120 4.32 -6.35 1.27
CA ASN A 120 5.19 -5.74 0.27
C ASN A 120 5.51 -6.74 -0.84
N ILE A 121 5.02 -6.48 -2.05
CA ILE A 121 5.10 -7.41 -3.19
C ILE A 121 6.27 -7.05 -4.09
N GLY A 122 7.16 -8.02 -4.32
CA GLY A 122 8.31 -7.89 -5.21
C GLY A 122 9.41 -6.99 -4.65
N ASP A 123 10.33 -6.57 -5.53
CA ASP A 123 11.63 -5.99 -5.15
C ASP A 123 11.68 -4.46 -5.22
N ARG A 124 10.58 -3.78 -5.55
CA ARG A 124 10.56 -2.31 -5.71
C ARG A 124 11.06 -1.57 -4.45
N GLN A 125 10.87 -2.16 -3.28
CA GLN A 125 11.28 -1.61 -1.98
C GLN A 125 12.53 -2.30 -1.39
N LYS A 126 13.27 -3.07 -2.20
CA LYS A 126 14.49 -3.76 -1.77
C LYS A 126 15.53 -2.77 -1.22
N GLY A 127 16.21 -3.14 -0.15
CA GLY A 127 17.25 -2.33 0.50
C GLY A 127 16.73 -1.23 1.43
N ARG A 128 15.42 -0.99 1.52
CA ARG A 128 14.85 -0.05 2.48
C ARG A 128 14.65 -0.69 3.84
N ILE A 129 14.80 0.11 4.88
CA ILE A 129 14.49 -0.31 6.26
C ILE A 129 13.00 -0.64 6.35
N LYS A 130 12.65 -1.69 7.09
CA LYS A 130 11.27 -2.16 7.24
C LYS A 130 10.93 -2.35 8.71
N SER A 131 9.70 -2.00 9.04
CA SER A 131 9.10 -2.37 10.31
C SER A 131 8.83 -3.87 10.37
N LYS A 132 8.69 -4.42 11.59
CA LYS A 132 8.28 -5.81 11.81
C LYS A 132 6.89 -6.13 11.24
N SER A 133 6.05 -5.12 11.02
CA SER A 133 4.72 -5.26 10.39
C SER A 133 4.77 -5.46 8.86
N VAL A 134 5.93 -5.42 8.24
CA VAL A 134 6.08 -5.58 6.78
C VAL A 134 6.41 -7.03 6.44
N ILE A 135 5.54 -7.66 5.67
CA ILE A 135 5.72 -9.01 5.13
C ILE A 135 6.14 -8.90 3.67
N ASP A 136 7.37 -9.28 3.36
CA ASP A 136 7.83 -9.39 1.97
C ASP A 136 7.22 -10.62 1.29
N CYS A 137 6.82 -10.43 0.04
CA CYS A 137 6.15 -11.45 -0.74
C CYS A 137 6.63 -11.43 -2.19
N GLU A 138 6.93 -12.59 -2.74
CA GLU A 138 7.20 -12.73 -4.17
C GLU A 138 5.93 -12.49 -5.00
N VAL A 139 6.12 -12.09 -6.25
CA VAL A 139 5.03 -11.87 -7.22
C VAL A 139 4.45 -13.20 -7.69
N ASN A 140 3.62 -13.78 -6.86
CA ASN A 140 2.89 -15.03 -7.14
C ASN A 140 1.54 -15.02 -6.40
N LYS A 141 0.45 -15.31 -7.10
CA LYS A 141 -0.92 -15.25 -6.56
C LYS A 141 -1.12 -16.06 -5.28
N LYS A 142 -0.49 -17.26 -5.15
CA LYS A 142 -0.60 -18.09 -3.95
C LYS A 142 0.20 -17.49 -2.78
N LYS A 143 1.43 -17.02 -3.05
CA LYS A 143 2.28 -16.37 -2.03
C LYS A 143 1.65 -15.07 -1.56
N ILE A 144 1.07 -14.26 -2.47
CA ILE A 144 0.34 -13.03 -2.13
C ILE A 144 -0.84 -13.34 -1.22
N LEU A 145 -1.68 -14.32 -1.56
CA LEU A 145 -2.82 -14.71 -0.74
C LEU A 145 -2.40 -15.19 0.66
N ASN A 146 -1.36 -16.01 0.74
CA ASN A 146 -0.82 -16.48 2.02
C ASN A 146 -0.24 -15.32 2.86
N ALA A 147 0.47 -14.38 2.23
CA ALA A 147 1.00 -13.20 2.91
C ALA A 147 -0.13 -12.30 3.45
N ILE A 148 -1.20 -12.11 2.67
CA ILE A 148 -2.40 -11.38 3.12
C ILE A 148 -3.05 -12.09 4.33
N SER A 149 -3.21 -13.42 4.27
CA SER A 149 -3.76 -14.17 5.39
C SER A 149 -2.93 -14.01 6.67
N ARG A 150 -1.60 -14.04 6.56
CA ARG A 150 -0.69 -13.79 7.68
C ARG A 150 -0.81 -12.35 8.19
N ALA A 151 -0.89 -11.37 7.29
CA ALA A 151 -1.06 -9.96 7.65
C ALA A 151 -2.35 -9.73 8.44
N LEU A 152 -3.46 -10.30 7.99
CA LEU A 152 -4.78 -10.17 8.65
C LEU A 152 -4.84 -10.82 10.05
N SER A 153 -3.92 -11.73 10.38
CA SER A 153 -3.80 -12.34 11.70
C SER A 153 -2.64 -11.80 12.55
N MET A 154 -1.91 -10.80 12.02
CA MET A 154 -0.75 -10.24 12.68
C MET A 154 -1.17 -9.29 13.81
N ASP A 155 -0.59 -9.49 15.00
CA ASP A 155 -0.63 -8.49 16.05
C ASP A 155 0.34 -7.35 15.73
N CYS A 156 -0.16 -6.14 15.75
CA CYS A 156 0.58 -4.92 15.42
C CYS A 156 0.56 -3.88 16.56
N ASP A 157 0.22 -4.25 17.78
CA ASP A 157 0.05 -3.30 18.90
C ASP A 157 1.37 -2.63 19.32
N GLU A 158 2.50 -3.31 19.17
CA GLU A 158 3.84 -2.79 19.53
C GLU A 158 4.73 -2.49 18.33
N ILE A 159 4.15 -2.02 17.24
CA ILE A 159 4.91 -1.71 16.03
C ILE A 159 5.64 -0.38 16.17
N VAL A 160 6.96 -0.42 15.98
CA VAL A 160 7.80 0.77 15.87
C VAL A 160 7.99 1.13 14.40
N ASN A 161 7.72 2.39 14.06
CA ASN A 161 8.02 2.91 12.74
C ASN A 161 9.52 3.28 12.66
N PRO A 162 10.35 2.58 11.85
CA PRO A 162 11.79 2.85 11.78
C PRO A 162 12.13 4.21 11.15
N TYR A 163 11.15 4.84 10.48
CA TYR A 163 11.31 6.18 9.90
C TYR A 163 10.94 7.31 10.88
N GLY A 164 10.62 6.95 12.12
CA GLY A 164 10.43 7.88 13.24
C GLY A 164 9.01 8.35 13.43
N GLU A 165 8.83 9.22 14.41
CA GLU A 165 7.54 9.69 14.92
C GLU A 165 7.20 11.12 14.47
N GLY A 166 7.84 11.59 13.41
CA GLY A 166 7.72 12.96 12.94
C GLY A 166 8.86 13.88 13.44
N LYS A 167 8.65 15.21 13.38
CA LYS A 167 9.66 16.24 13.76
C LYS A 167 10.93 16.21 12.89
N SER A 168 10.87 15.65 11.70
CA SER A 168 12.02 15.55 10.79
C SER A 168 12.57 16.94 10.42
N ALA A 169 11.71 17.92 10.18
CA ALA A 169 12.11 19.28 9.85
C ALA A 169 12.91 19.93 10.98
N GLU A 170 12.43 19.79 12.25
CA GLU A 170 13.13 20.32 13.41
C GLU A 170 14.50 19.67 13.60
N LYS A 171 14.59 18.35 13.43
CA LYS A 171 15.86 17.60 13.50
C LYS A 171 16.83 18.04 12.42
N ILE A 172 16.36 18.19 11.17
CA ILE A 172 17.18 18.65 10.04
C ILE A 172 17.71 20.08 10.30
N VAL A 173 16.83 20.99 10.72
CA VAL A 173 17.23 22.38 11.01
C VAL A 173 18.23 22.44 12.15
N SER A 174 18.01 21.68 13.23
CA SER A 174 18.96 21.60 14.34
C SER A 174 20.33 21.07 13.88
N PHE A 175 20.33 20.02 13.07
CA PHE A 175 21.56 19.46 12.54
C PHE A 175 22.30 20.46 11.64
N LEU A 176 21.60 21.12 10.69
CA LEU A 176 22.19 22.11 9.79
C LEU A 176 22.74 23.34 10.51
N LYS A 177 22.13 23.78 11.62
CA LYS A 177 22.64 24.88 12.44
C LYS A 177 23.96 24.56 13.14
N ASN A 178 24.23 23.28 13.40
CA ASN A 178 25.41 22.81 14.13
C ASN A 178 26.51 22.25 13.21
N ILE A 179 26.29 22.19 11.90
CA ILE A 179 27.31 21.79 10.93
C ILE A 179 28.27 22.98 10.72
N ASP A 180 29.54 22.76 11.00
CA ASP A 180 30.64 23.65 10.58
C ASP A 180 30.89 23.37 9.07
N ILE A 181 30.34 24.21 8.21
CA ILE A 181 30.58 24.13 6.77
C ILE A 181 31.98 24.77 6.53
N LYS A 182 33.02 24.02 6.76
CA LYS A 182 34.35 24.40 6.28
C LYS A 182 34.34 24.33 4.76
N LYS A 183 34.57 25.50 4.16
CA LYS A 183 34.82 25.63 2.72
C LYS A 183 36.08 24.90 2.30
#